data_0a1b2955268d5528022ea4bd4fa61281
#
_entry.id   0a1b2955268d5528022ea4bd4fa61281
#
_cell.length_a   1.000
_cell.length_b   1.000
_cell.length_c   1.000
_cell.angle_alpha   90.00
_cell.angle_beta   90.00
_cell.angle_gamma   90.00
#
_symmetry.space_group_name_H-M   'P 1'
#
loop_
_entity.id
_entity.type
_entity.pdbx_description
1 polymer ?
#
loop_
_entity_poly.entity_id
_entity_poly.type
_entity_poly.pdbx_seq_one_letter_code
_entity_poly.pdbx_strand_id
1 'polypeptide(L)'
;TPSIPKGGVAFIGPSDLHTSTKYNNVINAYTFDAMLNHGVVELGPAMQAGQSGLLKEFPAQNGPGEAQEFYAHVYNILGDPSLPVYIDTPGQFTMNVEDIYANDGLVDLTLTNTSGSTVNYAVISIMDDDQLLSKGITDDEGRFLTSIDVYGGMQLEVYANKGGFIQGHTSIDIQP
;
A
#
# COMPACT_ATOMS: atom_id res chain seq x y z
N THR A 1 -11.05 -0.75 -29.13
CA THR A 1 -11.24 -0.07 -27.82
C THR A 1 -10.40 -0.79 -26.79
N PRO A 2 -9.51 -0.11 -26.06
CA PRO A 2 -8.77 -0.75 -24.99
C PRO A 2 -9.79 -1.35 -23.99
N SER A 3 -9.57 -2.59 -23.59
CA SER A 3 -10.40 -3.24 -22.58
C SER A 3 -10.19 -2.51 -21.26
N ILE A 4 -11.21 -1.85 -20.75
CA ILE A 4 -11.16 -1.28 -19.39
C ILE A 4 -11.03 -2.47 -18.43
N PRO A 5 -9.98 -2.52 -17.57
CA PRO A 5 -9.87 -3.56 -16.55
C PRO A 5 -11.14 -3.59 -15.70
N LYS A 6 -11.70 -4.79 -15.51
CA LYS A 6 -12.94 -5.01 -14.75
C LYS A 6 -12.72 -6.11 -13.72
N GLY A 7 -13.35 -5.99 -12.57
CA GLY A 7 -13.31 -6.98 -11.51
C GLY A 7 -12.91 -6.38 -10.17
N GLY A 8 -13.06 -7.18 -9.12
CA GLY A 8 -12.54 -6.84 -7.78
C GLY A 8 -11.07 -7.25 -7.67
N VAL A 9 -10.27 -6.42 -7.00
CA VAL A 9 -8.87 -6.71 -6.71
C VAL A 9 -8.69 -7.47 -5.40
N ALA A 10 -9.70 -7.41 -4.53
CA ALA A 10 -9.76 -8.15 -3.27
C ALA A 10 -11.20 -8.32 -2.82
N PHE A 11 -11.42 -9.26 -1.91
CA PHE A 11 -12.70 -9.52 -1.25
C PHE A 11 -12.44 -9.81 0.23
N ILE A 12 -13.25 -9.21 1.11
CA ILE A 12 -13.28 -9.53 2.55
C ILE A 12 -14.61 -10.18 2.85
N GLY A 13 -14.59 -11.34 3.46
CA GLY A 13 -15.83 -12.02 3.85
C GLY A 13 -15.60 -13.36 4.54
N PRO A 14 -16.69 -13.96 5.02
CA PRO A 14 -16.62 -15.25 5.68
C PRO A 14 -16.49 -16.40 4.68
N SER A 15 -15.69 -17.39 5.04
CA SER A 15 -15.54 -18.66 4.33
C SER A 15 -16.54 -19.73 4.79
N ASP A 16 -17.41 -19.41 5.75
CA ASP A 16 -18.42 -20.31 6.31
C ASP A 16 -19.82 -19.71 6.21
N LEU A 17 -20.83 -20.56 5.99
CA LEU A 17 -22.25 -20.18 5.86
C LEU A 17 -22.96 -19.95 7.21
N HIS A 18 -22.38 -20.40 8.32
CA HIS A 18 -22.99 -20.32 9.66
C HIS A 18 -22.76 -18.96 10.34
N THR A 19 -22.56 -17.91 9.57
CA THR A 19 -22.38 -16.56 10.09
C THR A 19 -23.71 -15.89 10.45
N SER A 20 -23.69 -15.02 11.45
CA SER A 20 -24.85 -14.24 11.88
C SER A 20 -24.70 -12.77 11.53
N THR A 21 -25.75 -12.17 11.02
CA THR A 21 -25.80 -10.77 10.60
C THR A 21 -25.32 -9.81 11.68
N LYS A 22 -25.64 -10.07 12.97
CA LYS A 22 -25.25 -9.19 14.07
C LYS A 22 -23.73 -9.05 14.22
N TYR A 23 -22.98 -10.15 14.05
CA TYR A 23 -21.53 -10.13 14.14
C TYR A 23 -20.89 -9.61 12.83
N ASN A 24 -21.45 -10.00 11.69
CA ASN A 24 -21.02 -9.47 10.38
C ASN A 24 -21.13 -7.93 10.36
N ASN A 25 -22.23 -7.38 10.88
CA ASN A 25 -22.43 -5.93 10.92
C ASN A 25 -21.40 -5.23 11.81
N VAL A 26 -21.01 -5.83 12.96
CA VAL A 26 -19.96 -5.26 13.80
C VAL A 26 -18.62 -5.27 13.09
N ILE A 27 -18.21 -6.41 12.51
CA ILE A 27 -16.96 -6.49 11.74
C ILE A 27 -16.96 -5.44 10.64
N ASN A 28 -18.03 -5.35 9.86
CA ASN A 28 -18.16 -4.40 8.78
C ASN A 28 -18.06 -2.94 9.28
N ALA A 29 -18.81 -2.60 10.33
CA ALA A 29 -18.82 -1.26 10.91
C ALA A 29 -17.42 -0.83 11.40
N TYR A 30 -16.73 -1.68 12.15
CA TYR A 30 -15.39 -1.37 12.67
C TYR A 30 -14.32 -1.38 11.57
N THR A 31 -14.47 -2.20 10.52
CA THR A 31 -13.59 -2.17 9.35
C THR A 31 -13.68 -0.82 8.65
N PHE A 32 -14.90 -0.35 8.36
CA PHE A 32 -15.09 0.96 7.72
C PHE A 32 -14.76 2.13 8.65
N ASP A 33 -15.04 2.02 9.95
CA ASP A 33 -14.63 3.03 10.92
C ASP A 33 -13.12 3.22 10.95
N ALA A 34 -12.36 2.10 10.95
CA ALA A 34 -10.91 2.14 10.87
C ALA A 34 -10.41 2.86 9.60
N MET A 35 -11.03 2.58 8.46
CA MET A 35 -10.66 3.22 7.18
C MET A 35 -11.03 4.71 7.16
N LEU A 36 -12.28 5.04 7.47
CA LEU A 36 -12.85 6.37 7.23
C LEU A 36 -12.48 7.38 8.33
N ASN A 37 -12.36 6.92 9.58
CA ASN A 37 -12.15 7.80 10.74
C ASN A 37 -10.76 7.69 11.36
N HIS A 38 -10.04 6.59 11.11
CA HIS A 38 -8.72 6.34 11.72
C HIS A 38 -7.57 6.20 10.71
N GLY A 39 -7.84 6.40 9.41
CA GLY A 39 -6.81 6.44 8.37
C GLY A 39 -6.11 5.10 8.12
N VAL A 40 -6.72 3.97 8.49
CA VAL A 40 -6.21 2.63 8.19
C VAL A 40 -6.58 2.31 6.75
N VAL A 41 -5.63 2.42 5.85
CA VAL A 41 -5.87 2.28 4.41
C VAL A 41 -5.64 0.86 3.87
N GLU A 42 -4.87 0.02 4.56
CA GLU A 42 -4.60 -1.35 4.13
C GLU A 42 -5.72 -2.31 4.56
N LEU A 43 -6.08 -3.25 3.68
CA LEU A 43 -7.19 -4.20 3.89
C LEU A 43 -6.99 -5.10 5.12
N GLY A 44 -5.78 -5.62 5.35
CA GLY A 44 -5.47 -6.50 6.47
C GLY A 44 -5.71 -5.85 7.83
N PRO A 45 -5.02 -4.74 8.12
CA PRO A 45 -5.23 -3.96 9.33
C PRO A 45 -6.68 -3.51 9.52
N ALA A 46 -7.36 -3.09 8.44
CA ALA A 46 -8.77 -2.69 8.52
C ALA A 46 -9.69 -3.87 8.89
N MET A 47 -9.50 -5.05 8.29
CA MET A 47 -10.24 -6.25 8.66
C MET A 47 -9.95 -6.67 10.11
N GLN A 48 -8.69 -6.58 10.56
CA GLN A 48 -8.32 -6.89 11.94
C GLN A 48 -9.00 -5.93 12.94
N ALA A 49 -9.12 -4.64 12.60
CA ALA A 49 -9.91 -3.71 13.38
C ALA A 49 -11.38 -4.14 13.47
N GLY A 50 -11.95 -4.60 12.35
CA GLY A 50 -13.29 -5.19 12.29
C GLY A 50 -13.48 -6.37 13.25
N GLN A 51 -12.56 -7.35 13.20
CA GLN A 51 -12.57 -8.51 14.10
C GLN A 51 -12.40 -8.09 15.57
N SER A 52 -11.53 -7.11 15.85
CA SER A 52 -11.33 -6.56 17.19
C SER A 52 -12.60 -5.89 17.74
N GLY A 53 -13.46 -5.38 16.87
CA GLY A 53 -14.77 -4.85 17.23
C GLY A 53 -15.64 -5.88 17.94
N LEU A 54 -15.53 -7.18 17.61
CA LEU A 54 -16.27 -8.23 18.31
C LEU A 54 -15.85 -8.37 19.79
N LEU A 55 -14.55 -8.19 20.08
CA LEU A 55 -14.06 -8.22 21.47
C LEU A 55 -14.69 -7.12 22.31
N LYS A 56 -14.92 -5.95 21.70
CA LYS A 56 -15.50 -4.79 22.36
C LYS A 56 -17.01 -4.91 22.53
N GLU A 57 -17.72 -5.32 21.47
CA GLU A 57 -19.19 -5.34 21.46
C GLU A 57 -19.78 -6.63 22.10
N PHE A 58 -19.04 -7.73 22.07
CA PHE A 58 -19.48 -9.02 22.58
C PHE A 58 -18.45 -9.66 23.51
N PRO A 59 -18.02 -8.98 24.60
CA PRO A 59 -16.92 -9.46 25.45
C PRO A 59 -17.21 -10.81 26.14
N ALA A 60 -18.47 -11.21 26.26
CA ALA A 60 -18.85 -12.50 26.83
C ALA A 60 -18.81 -13.67 25.83
N GLN A 61 -18.54 -13.41 24.56
CA GLN A 61 -18.49 -14.41 23.48
C GLN A 61 -17.03 -14.79 23.13
N ASN A 62 -16.21 -15.07 24.16
CA ASN A 62 -14.76 -15.28 24.02
C ASN A 62 -14.29 -16.70 24.37
N GLY A 63 -15.21 -17.62 24.60
CA GLY A 63 -14.91 -19.03 24.87
C GLY A 63 -14.60 -19.83 23.59
N PRO A 64 -14.08 -21.06 23.76
CA PRO A 64 -13.84 -21.97 22.63
C PRO A 64 -15.12 -22.22 21.83
N GLY A 65 -15.02 -22.00 20.51
CA GLY A 65 -16.16 -22.16 19.58
C GLY A 65 -17.17 -21.02 19.61
N GLU A 66 -16.98 -20.00 20.44
CA GLU A 66 -17.86 -18.82 20.48
C GLU A 66 -17.55 -17.82 19.36
N ALA A 67 -18.33 -16.74 19.31
CA ALA A 67 -18.32 -15.84 18.17
C ALA A 67 -16.95 -15.23 17.88
N GLN A 68 -16.18 -14.84 18.89
CA GLN A 68 -14.88 -14.20 18.66
C GLN A 68 -13.89 -15.15 17.99
N GLU A 69 -13.75 -16.39 18.50
CA GLU A 69 -12.89 -17.39 17.91
C GLU A 69 -13.38 -17.82 16.51
N PHE A 70 -14.68 -18.11 16.37
CA PHE A 70 -15.27 -18.50 15.11
C PHE A 70 -15.02 -17.46 14.00
N TYR A 71 -15.33 -16.19 14.28
CA TYR A 71 -15.17 -15.12 13.30
C TYR A 71 -13.71 -14.75 13.01
N ALA A 72 -12.78 -14.98 13.96
CA ALA A 72 -11.34 -14.85 13.71
C ALA A 72 -10.85 -15.89 12.70
N HIS A 73 -11.46 -17.08 12.66
CA HIS A 73 -11.08 -18.15 11.75
C HIS A 73 -11.76 -18.05 10.37
N VAL A 74 -13.03 -17.62 10.33
CA VAL A 74 -13.80 -17.68 9.08
C VAL A 74 -13.72 -16.42 8.23
N TYR A 75 -13.43 -15.26 8.82
CA TYR A 75 -13.27 -14.03 8.04
C TYR A 75 -11.88 -13.98 7.41
N ASN A 76 -11.87 -13.87 6.07
CA ASN A 76 -10.65 -13.93 5.28
C ASN A 76 -10.61 -12.84 4.22
N ILE A 77 -9.40 -12.54 3.76
CA ILE A 77 -9.15 -11.70 2.58
C ILE A 77 -8.75 -12.62 1.43
N LEU A 78 -9.49 -12.56 0.33
CA LEU A 78 -9.06 -13.08 -0.97
C LEU A 78 -8.42 -11.93 -1.72
N GLY A 79 -7.09 -11.90 -1.74
CA GLY A 79 -6.27 -10.81 -2.29
C GLY A 79 -5.07 -10.52 -1.40
N ASP A 80 -4.40 -9.41 -1.68
CA ASP A 80 -3.27 -8.95 -0.89
C ASP A 80 -3.76 -8.15 0.33
N PRO A 81 -3.46 -8.57 1.57
CA PRO A 81 -3.85 -7.84 2.78
C PRO A 81 -3.12 -6.49 2.93
N SER A 82 -2.00 -6.28 2.24
CA SER A 82 -1.28 -5.01 2.21
C SER A 82 -1.83 -4.02 1.18
N LEU A 83 -2.85 -4.42 0.40
CA LEU A 83 -3.45 -3.57 -0.62
C LEU A 83 -4.08 -2.32 0.02
N PRO A 84 -3.65 -1.10 -0.38
CA PRO A 84 -4.26 0.12 0.07
C PRO A 84 -5.61 0.34 -0.62
N VAL A 85 -6.60 0.79 0.16
CA VAL A 85 -7.92 1.20 -0.34
C VAL A 85 -7.94 2.71 -0.48
N TYR A 86 -8.31 3.21 -1.65
CA TYR A 86 -8.51 4.64 -1.85
C TYR A 86 -9.91 5.03 -1.34
N ILE A 87 -9.93 5.71 -0.21
CA ILE A 87 -11.17 6.22 0.42
C ILE A 87 -11.47 7.67 0.03
N ASP A 88 -10.54 8.31 -0.67
CA ASP A 88 -10.64 9.65 -1.24
C ASP A 88 -9.91 9.68 -2.60
N THR A 89 -9.89 10.82 -3.27
CA THR A 89 -9.12 11.01 -4.50
C THR A 89 -7.64 10.80 -4.22
N PRO A 90 -7.00 9.79 -4.86
CA PRO A 90 -5.60 9.50 -4.58
C PRO A 90 -4.69 10.63 -5.03
N GLY A 91 -3.66 10.90 -4.22
CA GLY A 91 -2.59 11.81 -4.56
C GLY A 91 -1.77 11.32 -5.76
N GLN A 92 -1.02 12.24 -6.37
CA GLN A 92 -0.06 11.93 -7.43
C GLN A 92 1.32 12.44 -7.02
N PHE A 93 2.35 11.71 -7.43
CA PHE A 93 3.73 12.11 -7.22
C PHE A 93 4.24 13.01 -8.35
N THR A 94 5.11 13.93 -7.98
CA THR A 94 6.10 14.54 -8.87
C THR A 94 7.46 14.04 -8.40
N MET A 95 8.16 13.31 -9.27
CA MET A 95 9.50 12.78 -8.99
C MET A 95 10.54 13.66 -9.69
N ASN A 96 11.43 14.24 -8.91
CA ASN A 96 12.59 14.96 -9.40
C ASN A 96 13.81 14.09 -9.12
N VAL A 97 14.46 13.64 -10.16
CA VAL A 97 15.70 12.85 -10.08
C VAL A 97 16.80 13.65 -10.75
N GLU A 98 17.93 13.78 -10.05
CA GLU A 98 19.10 14.41 -10.64
C GLU A 98 19.75 13.49 -11.67
N ASP A 99 20.53 14.08 -12.61
CA ASP A 99 21.24 13.32 -13.63
C ASP A 99 22.18 12.30 -12.98
N ILE A 100 22.09 11.04 -13.43
CA ILE A 100 22.91 9.94 -12.94
C ILE A 100 24.01 9.67 -13.98
N TYR A 101 25.26 9.62 -13.53
CA TYR A 101 26.42 9.39 -14.36
C TYR A 101 27.00 8.00 -14.13
N ALA A 102 27.47 7.36 -15.20
CA ALA A 102 28.03 6.00 -15.18
C ALA A 102 29.24 5.82 -14.24
N ASN A 103 29.91 6.91 -13.88
CA ASN A 103 31.13 6.87 -13.06
C ASN A 103 30.88 7.02 -11.55
N ASP A 104 29.68 7.38 -11.09
CA ASP A 104 29.39 7.51 -9.67
C ASP A 104 28.16 6.71 -9.20
N GLY A 105 27.19 6.49 -10.08
CA GLY A 105 25.98 5.70 -9.78
C GLY A 105 25.13 6.25 -8.65
N LEU A 106 25.34 7.51 -8.26
CA LEU A 106 24.58 8.16 -7.21
C LEU A 106 23.18 8.51 -7.70
N VAL A 107 22.17 8.03 -7.00
CA VAL A 107 20.76 8.39 -7.25
C VAL A 107 20.29 9.29 -6.15
N ASP A 108 19.99 10.54 -6.51
CA ASP A 108 19.37 11.53 -5.63
C ASP A 108 17.98 11.89 -6.18
N LEU A 109 16.97 11.49 -5.43
CA LEU A 109 15.57 11.65 -5.83
C LEU A 109 14.82 12.41 -4.75
N THR A 110 13.98 13.36 -5.19
CA THR A 110 13.04 14.06 -4.30
C THR A 110 11.61 13.87 -4.77
N LEU A 111 10.73 13.51 -3.85
CA LEU A 111 9.29 13.37 -4.09
C LEU A 111 8.52 14.57 -3.54
N THR A 112 7.66 15.10 -4.40
CA THR A 112 6.61 16.05 -4.00
C THR A 112 5.26 15.57 -4.51
N ASN A 113 4.19 16.12 -3.95
CA ASN A 113 2.86 15.97 -4.53
C ASN A 113 2.61 17.08 -5.57
N THR A 114 1.45 17.04 -6.22
CA THR A 114 1.07 18.03 -7.24
C THR A 114 0.92 19.47 -6.71
N SER A 115 0.83 19.67 -5.39
CA SER A 115 0.84 20.99 -4.75
C SER A 115 2.26 21.46 -4.36
N GLY A 116 3.29 20.67 -4.63
CA GLY A 116 4.68 20.97 -4.32
C GLY A 116 5.10 20.66 -2.88
N SER A 117 4.20 20.05 -2.07
CA SER A 117 4.58 19.60 -0.72
C SER A 117 5.39 18.31 -0.79
N THR A 118 6.40 18.17 0.06
CA THR A 118 7.24 16.97 0.15
C THR A 118 6.43 15.73 0.53
N VAL A 119 6.82 14.57 -0.01
CA VAL A 119 6.21 13.29 0.32
C VAL A 119 7.23 12.39 1.00
N ASN A 120 7.20 12.38 2.32
CA ASN A 120 8.04 11.55 3.18
C ASN A 120 7.53 10.09 3.24
N TYR A 121 8.40 9.18 3.68
CA TYR A 121 8.09 7.76 3.93
C TYR A 121 7.41 7.04 2.75
N ALA A 122 7.67 7.47 1.54
CA ALA A 122 7.27 6.74 0.33
C ALA A 122 8.31 5.67 0.01
N VAL A 123 7.86 4.50 -0.38
CA VAL A 123 8.74 3.41 -0.81
C VAL A 123 9.21 3.69 -2.24
N ILE A 124 10.53 3.72 -2.43
CA ILE A 124 11.19 3.84 -3.74
C ILE A 124 11.74 2.48 -4.14
N SER A 125 11.58 2.11 -5.39
CA SER A 125 12.23 0.95 -6.00
C SER A 125 12.86 1.38 -7.32
N ILE A 126 14.14 1.00 -7.52
CA ILE A 126 14.89 1.25 -8.74
C ILE A 126 15.16 -0.09 -9.41
N MET A 127 14.77 -0.21 -10.66
CA MET A 127 14.83 -1.44 -11.44
C MET A 127 15.67 -1.23 -12.70
N ASP A 128 16.33 -2.30 -13.15
CA ASP A 128 16.84 -2.50 -14.50
C ASP A 128 16.05 -3.67 -15.10
N ASP A 129 15.17 -3.40 -16.04
CA ASP A 129 14.16 -4.34 -16.51
C ASP A 129 13.42 -5.00 -15.32
N ASP A 130 13.55 -6.32 -15.15
CA ASP A 130 12.93 -7.10 -14.07
C ASP A 130 13.84 -7.23 -12.81
N GLN A 131 15.04 -6.64 -12.81
CA GLN A 131 15.98 -6.73 -11.71
C GLN A 131 15.86 -5.54 -10.76
N LEU A 132 15.59 -5.81 -9.48
CA LEU A 132 15.63 -4.79 -8.43
C LEU A 132 17.08 -4.43 -8.10
N LEU A 133 17.49 -3.19 -8.35
CA LEU A 133 18.82 -2.67 -8.04
C LEU A 133 18.89 -2.02 -6.65
N SER A 134 17.87 -1.26 -6.28
CA SER A 134 17.79 -0.62 -4.96
C SER A 134 16.36 -0.43 -4.51
N LYS A 135 16.16 -0.44 -3.18
CA LYS A 135 14.88 -0.15 -2.55
C LYS A 135 15.09 0.55 -1.22
N GLY A 136 14.27 1.56 -0.96
CA GLY A 136 14.27 2.25 0.32
C GLY A 136 13.05 3.13 0.50
N ILE A 137 13.10 4.03 1.45
CA ILE A 137 12.03 4.98 1.76
C ILE A 137 12.56 6.40 1.77
N THR A 138 11.72 7.35 1.34
CA THR A 138 12.07 8.78 1.43
C THR A 138 12.11 9.24 2.89
N ASP A 139 13.03 10.15 3.19
CA ASP A 139 13.18 10.79 4.50
C ASP A 139 12.08 11.84 4.80
N ASP A 140 12.24 12.60 5.87
CA ASP A 140 11.28 13.64 6.28
C ASP A 140 11.17 14.78 5.27
N GLU A 141 12.21 15.03 4.48
CA GLU A 141 12.27 16.02 3.40
C GLU A 141 11.76 15.47 2.06
N GLY A 142 11.32 14.21 2.03
CA GLY A 142 10.86 13.54 0.79
C GLY A 142 12.00 13.12 -0.12
N ARG A 143 13.25 13.04 0.39
CA ARG A 143 14.44 12.67 -0.37
C ARG A 143 14.78 11.19 -0.21
N PHE A 144 15.23 10.57 -1.28
CA PHE A 144 15.81 9.23 -1.29
C PHE A 144 17.19 9.30 -1.95
N LEU A 145 18.20 8.85 -1.23
CA LEU A 145 19.59 8.84 -1.67
C LEU A 145 20.14 7.42 -1.61
N THR A 146 20.69 6.94 -2.72
CA THR A 146 21.33 5.61 -2.79
C THR A 146 22.43 5.61 -3.85
N SER A 147 23.29 4.58 -3.81
CA SER A 147 24.27 4.33 -4.86
C SER A 147 24.03 2.94 -5.46
N ILE A 148 24.10 2.84 -6.77
CA ILE A 148 23.89 1.61 -7.54
C ILE A 148 25.00 1.47 -8.59
N ASP A 149 25.28 0.23 -8.98
CA ASP A 149 26.20 -0.04 -10.07
C ASP A 149 25.50 0.23 -11.41
N VAL A 150 26.00 1.20 -12.19
CA VAL A 150 25.45 1.60 -13.48
C VAL A 150 26.53 1.73 -14.56
N TYR A 151 26.11 1.66 -15.80
CA TYR A 151 26.95 1.88 -16.96
C TYR A 151 26.27 2.84 -17.95
N GLY A 152 27.06 3.53 -18.78
CA GLY A 152 26.53 4.50 -19.75
C GLY A 152 25.58 3.84 -20.76
N GLY A 153 24.44 4.49 -20.98
CA GLY A 153 23.39 4.01 -21.86
C GLY A 153 22.41 3.02 -21.24
N MET A 154 22.55 2.70 -19.94
CA MET A 154 21.56 1.97 -19.16
C MET A 154 20.32 2.85 -18.93
N GLN A 155 19.13 2.25 -18.92
CA GLN A 155 17.89 2.92 -18.55
C GLN A 155 17.36 2.30 -17.25
N LEU A 156 17.06 3.14 -16.30
CA LEU A 156 16.50 2.75 -15.01
C LEU A 156 15.01 3.08 -14.94
N GLU A 157 14.24 2.17 -14.35
CA GLU A 157 12.83 2.39 -14.02
C GLU A 157 12.71 2.67 -12.53
N VAL A 158 12.14 3.82 -12.18
CA VAL A 158 11.96 4.25 -10.79
C VAL A 158 10.49 4.27 -10.45
N TYR A 159 10.14 3.56 -9.40
CA TYR A 159 8.78 3.48 -8.89
C TYR A 159 8.70 4.10 -7.50
N ALA A 160 7.62 4.86 -7.24
CA ALA A 160 7.30 5.39 -5.93
C ALA A 160 5.92 4.89 -5.47
N ASN A 161 5.84 4.40 -4.24
CA ASN A 161 4.60 3.90 -3.65
C ASN A 161 4.40 4.47 -2.26
N LYS A 162 3.17 4.93 -1.98
CA LYS A 162 2.71 5.33 -0.65
C LYS A 162 1.20 5.16 -0.56
N GLY A 163 0.70 4.76 0.60
CA GLY A 163 -0.74 4.72 0.85
C GLY A 163 -1.41 6.06 0.55
N GLY A 164 -2.56 6.04 -0.13
CA GLY A 164 -3.29 7.24 -0.56
C GLY A 164 -2.76 7.91 -1.83
N PHE A 165 -1.73 7.35 -2.49
CA PHE A 165 -1.19 7.85 -3.75
C PHE A 165 -1.28 6.80 -4.86
N ILE A 166 -1.51 7.25 -6.10
CA ILE A 166 -1.30 6.40 -7.27
C ILE A 166 0.19 6.14 -7.40
N GLN A 167 0.58 4.90 -7.74
CA GLN A 167 1.99 4.56 -7.98
C GLN A 167 2.62 5.56 -8.95
N GLY A 168 3.72 6.17 -8.54
CA GLY A 168 4.56 6.99 -9.39
C GLY A 168 5.51 6.11 -10.20
N HIS A 169 5.82 6.53 -11.42
CA HIS A 169 6.77 5.86 -12.30
C HIS A 169 7.49 6.89 -13.16
N THR A 170 8.80 6.72 -13.33
CA THR A 170 9.62 7.48 -14.28
C THR A 170 10.79 6.63 -14.75
N SER A 171 11.24 6.86 -15.99
CA SER A 171 12.42 6.24 -16.57
C SER A 171 13.55 7.26 -16.61
N ILE A 172 14.78 6.82 -16.35
CA ILE A 172 15.98 7.66 -16.29
C ILE A 172 17.07 7.04 -17.14
N ASP A 173 17.62 7.83 -18.08
CA ASP A 173 18.76 7.41 -18.88
C ASP A 173 20.07 7.76 -18.18
N ILE A 174 20.97 6.78 -18.04
CA ILE A 174 22.28 6.97 -17.42
C ILE A 174 23.20 7.71 -18.39
N GLN A 175 23.71 8.84 -17.94
CA GLN A 175 24.65 9.67 -18.70
C GLN A 175 26.03 8.99 -18.76
N PRO A 176 26.77 9.16 -19.87
CA PRO A 176 28.09 8.55 -20.06
C PRO A 176 29.15 9.07 -19.09
#